data_84ff583e081acccf8da71124fc93533e
#
_entry.id   84ff583e081acccf8da71124fc93533e
#
_cell.length_a   1.000
_cell.length_b   1.000
_cell.length_c   1.000
_cell.angle_alpha   90.00
_cell.angle_beta   90.00
_cell.angle_gamma   90.00
#
_symmetry.space_group_name_H-M   'P 1'
#
loop_
_entity.id
_entity.type
_entity.pdbx_description
1 polymer ?
#
loop_
_entity_poly.entity_id
_entity_poly.type
_entity_poly.pdbx_seq_one_letter_code
_entity_poly.pdbx_strand_id
1 'polypeptide(L)'
;TGMAQMTARAVGGYARVRSQFKTAIGRFEGIQEPLARMGGNLYLCDAARVMTAGAIDLGEKPSVVSAIVKYHVTERARQSVNDGMDILGGKGICLGPSNFLGRAYQQVPVAITVEGANILTRSLIIFGQGAIRCHPYVMAEMQAARNDDLVAFDKALFAHIGHTIGNGLRALV
;
A
#
# COMPACT_ATOMS: atom_id res chain seq x y z
N THR A 1 7.16 1.94 -6.99
CA THR A 1 7.94 0.70 -7.22
C THR A 1 9.42 0.97 -7.43
N GLY A 2 9.83 1.95 -8.24
CA GLY A 2 11.24 2.21 -8.57
C GLY A 2 12.17 2.35 -7.36
N MET A 3 11.78 3.09 -6.34
CA MET A 3 12.56 3.23 -5.09
C MET A 3 12.73 1.86 -4.39
N ALA A 4 11.67 1.08 -4.24
CA ALA A 4 11.76 -0.25 -3.64
C ALA A 4 12.69 -1.19 -4.43
N GLN A 5 12.63 -1.11 -5.77
CA GLN A 5 13.49 -1.89 -6.66
C GLN A 5 14.97 -1.50 -6.52
N MET A 6 15.25 -0.20 -6.55
CA MET A 6 16.61 0.31 -6.33
C MET A 6 17.15 -0.13 -4.96
N THR A 7 16.34 0.04 -3.91
CA THR A 7 16.72 -0.33 -2.55
C THR A 7 17.03 -1.82 -2.44
N ALA A 8 16.13 -2.68 -2.89
CA ALA A 8 16.32 -4.13 -2.81
C ALA A 8 17.59 -4.59 -3.56
N ARG A 9 17.83 -4.07 -4.77
CA ARG A 9 19.03 -4.42 -5.57
C ARG A 9 20.32 -3.92 -4.92
N ALA A 10 20.36 -2.66 -4.52
CA ALA A 10 21.58 -2.04 -4.00
C ALA A 10 21.92 -2.59 -2.61
N VAL A 11 20.95 -2.76 -1.72
CA VAL A 11 21.16 -3.34 -0.39
C VAL A 11 21.51 -4.82 -0.47
N GLY A 12 20.84 -5.58 -1.36
CA GLY A 12 21.20 -6.97 -1.62
C GLY A 12 22.62 -7.14 -2.15
N GLY A 13 23.05 -6.25 -3.05
CA GLY A 13 24.44 -6.19 -3.52
C GLY A 13 25.42 -5.86 -2.38
N TYR A 14 25.10 -4.85 -1.59
CA TYR A 14 25.89 -4.48 -0.41
C TYR A 14 26.06 -5.64 0.57
N ALA A 15 24.98 -6.36 0.88
CA ALA A 15 25.00 -7.48 1.81
C ALA A 15 25.89 -8.65 1.34
N ARG A 16 26.10 -8.77 0.04
CA ARG A 16 27.02 -9.77 -0.54
C ARG A 16 28.50 -9.37 -0.43
N VAL A 17 28.79 -8.09 -0.49
CA VAL A 17 30.16 -7.56 -0.53
C VAL A 17 30.67 -7.20 0.87
N ARG A 18 29.81 -6.61 1.68
CA ARG A 18 30.16 -6.22 3.06
C ARG A 18 30.38 -7.45 3.92
N SER A 19 31.54 -7.53 4.55
CA SER A 19 31.90 -8.62 5.47
C SER A 19 32.03 -8.12 6.90
N GLN A 20 31.54 -8.91 7.84
CA GLN A 20 31.79 -8.80 9.28
C GLN A 20 32.08 -10.21 9.84
N PHE A 21 32.88 -10.29 10.87
CA PHE A 21 33.26 -11.59 11.45
C PHE A 21 33.75 -12.59 10.39
N LYS A 22 34.51 -12.11 9.40
CA LYS A 22 35.06 -12.88 8.27
C LYS A 22 33.98 -13.52 7.34
N THR A 23 32.76 -13.05 7.40
CA THR A 23 31.64 -13.58 6.62
C THR A 23 30.87 -12.43 5.97
N ALA A 24 30.38 -12.61 4.73
CA ALA A 24 29.48 -11.66 4.10
C ALA A 24 28.22 -11.51 4.94
N ILE A 25 27.81 -10.25 5.22
CA ILE A 25 26.69 -10.00 6.14
C ILE A 25 25.37 -10.61 5.68
N GLY A 26 25.15 -10.76 4.38
CA GLY A 26 23.97 -11.44 3.81
C GLY A 26 23.82 -12.93 4.16
N ARG A 27 24.82 -13.53 4.85
CA ARG A 27 24.72 -14.89 5.39
C ARG A 27 24.17 -14.96 6.81
N PHE A 28 24.04 -13.82 7.49
CA PHE A 28 23.43 -13.78 8.82
C PHE A 28 21.90 -13.78 8.72
N GLU A 29 21.25 -14.62 9.50
CA GLU A 29 19.79 -14.75 9.51
C GLU A 29 19.09 -13.41 9.78
N GLY A 30 19.62 -12.61 10.72
CA GLY A 30 19.13 -11.27 11.00
C GLY A 30 19.23 -10.27 9.84
N ILE A 31 20.00 -10.57 8.79
CA ILE A 31 20.07 -9.81 7.55
C ILE A 31 19.21 -10.45 6.45
N GLN A 32 19.09 -11.78 6.45
CA GLN A 32 18.29 -12.49 5.45
C GLN A 32 16.81 -12.18 5.61
N GLU A 33 16.31 -12.06 6.83
CA GLU A 33 14.89 -11.76 7.11
C GLU A 33 14.44 -10.43 6.49
N PRO A 34 15.08 -9.26 6.76
CA PRO A 34 14.71 -8.01 6.10
C PRO A 34 14.97 -8.04 4.59
N LEU A 35 15.99 -8.73 4.08
CA LEU A 35 16.20 -8.89 2.64
C LEU A 35 15.06 -9.68 1.99
N ALA A 36 14.58 -10.74 2.63
CA ALA A 36 13.43 -11.52 2.15
C ALA A 36 12.14 -10.67 2.14
N ARG A 37 11.90 -9.90 3.20
CA ARG A 37 10.78 -8.96 3.30
C ARG A 37 10.83 -7.90 2.19
N MET A 38 12.00 -7.31 1.94
CA MET A 38 12.21 -6.35 0.85
C MET A 38 11.91 -6.98 -0.52
N GLY A 39 12.38 -8.20 -0.76
CA GLY A 39 12.12 -8.94 -2.00
C GLY A 39 10.63 -9.24 -2.19
N GLY A 40 9.95 -9.72 -1.16
CA GLY A 40 8.51 -9.97 -1.17
C GLY A 40 7.69 -8.69 -1.39
N ASN A 41 8.03 -7.61 -0.69
CA ASN A 41 7.39 -6.30 -0.86
C ASN A 41 7.59 -5.77 -2.29
N LEU A 42 8.78 -5.92 -2.87
CA LEU A 42 9.04 -5.51 -4.24
C LEU A 42 8.15 -6.28 -5.23
N TYR A 43 8.07 -7.60 -5.09
CA TYR A 43 7.25 -8.45 -5.95
C TYR A 43 5.76 -8.02 -5.89
N LEU A 44 5.22 -7.84 -4.69
CA LEU A 44 3.84 -7.39 -4.49
C LEU A 44 3.59 -6.01 -5.10
N CYS A 45 4.51 -5.07 -4.90
CA CYS A 45 4.41 -3.72 -5.45
C CYS A 45 4.44 -3.71 -6.98
N ASP A 46 5.28 -4.55 -7.58
CA ASP A 46 5.39 -4.62 -9.04
C ASP A 46 4.18 -5.31 -9.66
N ALA A 47 3.70 -6.39 -9.07
CA ALA A 47 2.47 -7.06 -9.49
C ALA A 47 1.27 -6.11 -9.44
N ALA A 48 1.09 -5.36 -8.34
CA ALA A 48 0.03 -4.38 -8.20
C ALA A 48 0.13 -3.26 -9.25
N ARG A 49 1.33 -2.78 -9.53
CA ARG A 49 1.59 -1.78 -10.58
C ARG A 49 1.20 -2.31 -11.97
N VAL A 50 1.65 -3.51 -12.30
CA VAL A 50 1.38 -4.12 -13.61
C VAL A 50 -0.11 -4.35 -13.81
N MET A 51 -0.80 -4.90 -12.81
CA MET A 51 -2.26 -5.11 -12.86
C MET A 51 -3.02 -3.79 -13.03
N THR A 52 -2.64 -2.76 -12.29
CA THR A 52 -3.34 -1.46 -12.36
C THR A 52 -3.10 -0.77 -13.69
N ALA A 53 -1.87 -0.81 -14.21
CA ALA A 53 -1.54 -0.26 -15.53
C ALA A 53 -2.29 -1.03 -16.63
N GLY A 54 -2.29 -2.36 -16.58
CA GLY A 54 -3.01 -3.19 -17.53
C GLY A 54 -4.52 -2.95 -17.54
N ALA A 55 -5.14 -2.71 -16.37
CA ALA A 55 -6.55 -2.32 -16.30
C ALA A 55 -6.82 -0.99 -17.02
N ILE A 56 -5.94 -0.01 -16.86
CA ILE A 56 -6.05 1.29 -17.57
C ILE A 56 -5.87 1.10 -19.07
N ASP A 57 -4.93 0.28 -19.50
CA ASP A 57 -4.72 -0.03 -20.92
C ASP A 57 -5.94 -0.71 -21.56
N LEU A 58 -6.72 -1.44 -20.78
CA LEU A 58 -8.00 -2.04 -21.19
C LEU A 58 -9.19 -1.07 -21.12
N GLY A 59 -8.96 0.21 -20.79
CA GLY A 59 -10.00 1.26 -20.72
C GLY A 59 -10.73 1.34 -19.39
N GLU A 60 -10.33 0.56 -18.39
CA GLU A 60 -10.92 0.61 -17.06
C GLU A 60 -10.53 1.89 -16.29
N LYS A 61 -11.37 2.30 -15.33
CA LYS A 61 -11.14 3.47 -14.45
C LYS A 61 -11.02 3.02 -12.99
N PRO A 62 -9.90 2.41 -12.58
CA PRO A 62 -9.74 1.77 -11.29
C PRO A 62 -9.51 2.79 -10.15
N SER A 63 -10.46 3.69 -9.88
CA SER A 63 -10.30 4.79 -8.92
C SER A 63 -10.01 4.31 -7.49
N VAL A 64 -10.75 3.32 -6.99
CA VAL A 64 -10.54 2.76 -5.64
C VAL A 64 -9.29 1.89 -5.60
N VAL A 65 -9.08 1.06 -6.62
CA VAL A 65 -7.89 0.20 -6.74
C VAL A 65 -6.62 1.03 -6.81
N SER A 66 -6.61 2.13 -7.58
CA SER A 66 -5.45 3.04 -7.65
C SER A 66 -5.10 3.64 -6.28
N ALA A 67 -6.12 3.98 -5.46
CA ALA A 67 -5.91 4.48 -4.11
C ALA A 67 -5.33 3.39 -3.18
N ILE A 68 -5.83 2.16 -3.27
CA ILE A 68 -5.29 1.00 -2.54
C ILE A 68 -3.83 0.77 -2.92
N VAL A 69 -3.54 0.75 -4.22
CA VAL A 69 -2.19 0.54 -4.74
C VAL A 69 -1.26 1.67 -4.30
N LYS A 70 -1.68 2.94 -4.40
CA LYS A 70 -0.88 4.08 -3.93
C LYS A 70 -0.52 3.92 -2.45
N TYR A 71 -1.50 3.63 -1.59
CA TYR A 71 -1.27 3.44 -0.17
C TYR A 71 -0.26 2.32 0.10
N HIS A 72 -0.53 1.13 -0.39
CA HIS A 72 0.31 -0.04 -0.09
C HIS A 72 1.70 0.02 -0.70
N VAL A 73 1.84 0.51 -1.94
CA VAL A 73 3.14 0.62 -2.60
C VAL A 73 4.03 1.63 -1.89
N THR A 74 3.49 2.76 -1.46
CA THR A 74 4.29 3.78 -0.76
C THR A 74 4.68 3.34 0.65
N GLU A 75 3.80 2.69 1.41
CA GLU A 75 4.12 2.16 2.75
C GLU A 75 5.14 1.01 2.68
N ARG A 76 5.00 0.09 1.72
CA ARG A 76 5.97 -0.99 1.52
C ARG A 76 7.33 -0.47 1.03
N ALA A 77 7.34 0.58 0.21
CA ALA A 77 8.59 1.25 -0.17
C ALA A 77 9.26 1.90 1.04
N ARG A 78 8.49 2.55 1.93
CA ARG A 78 8.98 3.11 3.20
C ARG A 78 9.62 2.01 4.06
N GLN A 79 8.93 0.89 4.24
CA GLN A 79 9.45 -0.23 5.00
C GLN A 79 10.75 -0.78 4.40
N SER A 80 10.80 -0.96 3.08
CA SER A 80 11.99 -1.43 2.38
C SER A 80 13.18 -0.48 2.53
N VAL A 81 12.93 0.84 2.52
CA VAL A 81 13.99 1.84 2.77
C VAL A 81 14.48 1.77 4.21
N ASN A 82 13.58 1.62 5.20
CA ASN A 82 13.97 1.46 6.61
C ASN A 82 14.82 0.19 6.81
N ASP A 83 14.35 -0.95 6.29
CA ASP A 83 15.12 -2.21 6.33
C ASP A 83 16.51 -2.04 5.69
N GLY A 84 16.56 -1.32 4.58
CA GLY A 84 17.83 -1.01 3.91
C GLY A 84 18.75 -0.13 4.73
N MET A 85 18.22 0.87 5.45
CA MET A 85 19.01 1.71 6.36
C MET A 85 19.61 0.88 7.49
N ASP A 86 18.84 -0.04 8.06
CA ASP A 86 19.31 -0.93 9.14
C ASP A 86 20.43 -1.86 8.64
N ILE A 87 20.28 -2.44 7.44
CA ILE A 87 21.31 -3.31 6.85
C ILE A 87 22.59 -2.54 6.53
N LEU A 88 22.50 -1.28 6.06
CA LEU A 88 23.64 -0.42 5.77
C LEU A 88 24.31 0.08 7.05
N GLY A 89 23.58 0.19 8.15
CA GLY A 89 24.05 0.72 9.42
C GLY A 89 24.62 2.14 9.27
N GLY A 90 25.77 2.40 9.89
CA GLY A 90 26.42 3.73 9.83
C GLY A 90 26.64 4.25 8.40
N LYS A 91 26.83 3.38 7.42
CA LYS A 91 26.97 3.79 6.03
C LYS A 91 25.66 4.35 5.45
N GLY A 92 24.51 3.95 5.94
CA GLY A 92 23.22 4.52 5.59
C GLY A 92 23.00 5.92 6.18
N ILE A 93 23.58 6.18 7.36
CA ILE A 93 23.45 7.46 8.09
C ILE A 93 24.39 8.53 7.53
N CYS A 94 25.66 8.17 7.26
CA CYS A 94 26.68 9.11 6.79
C CYS A 94 26.38 9.56 5.37
N LEU A 95 25.83 10.76 5.21
CA LEU A 95 25.57 11.35 3.90
C LEU A 95 26.89 11.73 3.23
N GLY A 96 27.14 11.16 2.10
CA GLY A 96 28.30 11.43 1.27
C GLY A 96 28.07 10.94 -0.17
N PRO A 97 29.07 11.07 -1.05
CA PRO A 97 28.89 10.69 -2.46
C PRO A 97 28.61 9.19 -2.65
N SER A 98 29.03 8.36 -1.70
CA SER A 98 28.80 6.91 -1.71
C SER A 98 27.51 6.47 -1.01
N ASN A 99 26.75 7.39 -0.41
CA ASN A 99 25.47 7.06 0.20
C ASN A 99 24.36 7.13 -0.84
N PHE A 100 23.76 6.00 -1.15
CA PHE A 100 22.65 5.91 -2.12
C PHE A 100 21.28 5.86 -1.46
N LEU A 101 21.18 5.61 -0.15
CA LEU A 101 19.91 5.34 0.51
C LEU A 101 19.44 6.46 1.47
N GLY A 102 20.36 7.16 2.14
CA GLY A 102 20.00 8.19 3.12
C GLY A 102 19.14 9.32 2.55
N ARG A 103 19.40 9.73 1.30
CA ARG A 103 18.55 10.72 0.60
C ARG A 103 17.18 10.15 0.23
N ALA A 104 17.12 8.87 -0.16
CA ALA A 104 15.87 8.19 -0.41
C ALA A 104 15.04 8.11 0.87
N TYR A 105 15.66 7.81 2.01
CA TYR A 105 15.02 7.81 3.32
C TYR A 105 14.41 9.18 3.66
N GLN A 106 15.13 10.28 3.44
CA GLN A 106 14.62 11.64 3.64
C GLN A 106 13.47 11.99 2.69
N GLN A 107 13.45 11.43 1.49
CA GLN A 107 12.44 11.69 0.48
C GLN A 107 11.15 10.87 0.66
N VAL A 108 11.20 9.72 1.34
CA VAL A 108 10.06 8.81 1.52
C VAL A 108 8.78 9.52 1.97
N PRO A 109 8.80 10.46 2.96
CA PRO A 109 7.59 11.15 3.40
C PRO A 109 6.87 11.90 2.28
N VAL A 110 7.56 12.35 1.23
CA VAL A 110 6.93 13.00 0.09
C VAL A 110 5.91 12.05 -0.57
N ALA A 111 6.31 10.81 -0.87
CA ALA A 111 5.41 9.84 -1.47
C ALA A 111 4.20 9.46 -0.58
N ILE A 112 4.36 9.62 0.74
CA ILE A 112 3.29 9.36 1.72
C ILE A 112 2.28 10.49 1.79
N THR A 113 2.73 11.73 1.59
CA THR A 113 1.93 12.95 1.84
C THR A 113 1.33 13.56 0.58
N VAL A 114 1.96 13.41 -0.59
CA VAL A 114 1.48 14.03 -1.83
C VAL A 114 0.38 13.20 -2.52
N GLU A 115 -0.39 13.87 -3.35
CA GLU A 115 -1.47 13.28 -4.18
C GLU A 115 -2.45 12.42 -3.37
N GLY A 116 -2.90 12.99 -2.27
CA GLY A 116 -3.72 12.31 -1.28
C GLY A 116 -2.85 11.63 -0.23
N ALA A 117 -2.69 12.31 0.91
CA ALA A 117 -1.94 11.75 2.04
C ALA A 117 -2.47 10.35 2.40
N ASN A 118 -1.58 9.43 2.75
CA ASN A 118 -1.98 8.05 3.04
C ASN A 118 -3.01 7.95 4.17
N ILE A 119 -2.98 8.84 5.15
CA ILE A 119 -4.00 8.93 6.21
C ILE A 119 -5.38 9.17 5.59
N LEU A 120 -5.49 10.13 4.68
CA LEU A 120 -6.73 10.45 3.97
C LEU A 120 -7.14 9.34 3.00
N THR A 121 -6.20 8.86 2.20
CA THR A 121 -6.43 7.82 1.20
C THR A 121 -7.01 6.55 1.83
N ARG A 122 -6.44 6.11 2.95
CA ARG A 122 -6.92 4.94 3.68
C ARG A 122 -8.35 5.12 4.18
N SER A 123 -8.66 6.26 4.78
CA SER A 123 -9.92 6.47 5.48
C SER A 123 -11.04 6.94 4.56
N LEU A 124 -10.79 7.93 3.70
CA LEU A 124 -11.82 8.53 2.86
C LEU A 124 -11.96 7.85 1.50
N ILE A 125 -10.85 7.54 0.84
CA ILE A 125 -10.92 7.01 -0.53
C ILE A 125 -11.15 5.50 -0.50
N ILE A 126 -10.33 4.75 0.21
CA ILE A 126 -10.45 3.28 0.23
C ILE A 126 -11.70 2.88 1.00
N PHE A 127 -11.82 3.30 2.25
CA PHE A 127 -12.95 2.90 3.09
C PHE A 127 -14.25 3.57 2.63
N GLY A 128 -14.29 4.90 2.52
CA GLY A 128 -15.52 5.63 2.17
C GLY A 128 -16.06 5.26 0.78
N GLN A 129 -15.24 5.33 -0.26
CA GLN A 129 -15.69 4.97 -1.60
C GLN A 129 -15.85 3.45 -1.77
N GLY A 130 -15.00 2.65 -1.14
CA GLY A 130 -15.13 1.20 -1.16
C GLY A 130 -16.42 0.75 -0.49
N ALA A 131 -16.74 1.28 0.68
CA ALA A 131 -18.00 1.00 1.38
C ALA A 131 -19.22 1.37 0.54
N ILE A 132 -19.22 2.58 -0.06
CA ILE A 132 -20.33 3.03 -0.93
C ILE A 132 -20.53 2.09 -2.12
N ARG A 133 -19.46 1.64 -2.76
CA ARG A 133 -19.52 0.82 -3.98
C ARG A 133 -19.77 -0.65 -3.72
N CYS A 134 -19.27 -1.17 -2.61
CA CYS A 134 -19.35 -2.59 -2.28
C CYS A 134 -20.53 -2.94 -1.37
N HIS A 135 -21.13 -1.94 -0.70
CA HIS A 135 -22.29 -2.16 0.15
C HIS A 135 -23.54 -2.39 -0.71
N PRO A 136 -24.37 -3.42 -0.41
CA PRO A 136 -25.47 -3.82 -1.28
C PRO A 136 -26.57 -2.75 -1.43
N TYR A 137 -26.71 -1.83 -0.47
CA TYR A 137 -27.82 -0.86 -0.46
C TYR A 137 -27.39 0.60 -0.55
N VAL A 138 -26.21 0.99 -0.08
CA VAL A 138 -25.79 2.40 0.03
C VAL A 138 -25.84 3.12 -1.31
N MET A 139 -25.41 2.49 -2.40
CA MET A 139 -25.47 3.10 -3.73
C MET A 139 -26.92 3.32 -4.20
N ALA A 140 -27.80 2.37 -3.92
CA ALA A 140 -29.22 2.48 -4.27
C ALA A 140 -29.91 3.61 -3.49
N GLU A 141 -29.65 3.74 -2.19
CA GLU A 141 -30.13 4.86 -1.37
C GLU A 141 -29.65 6.22 -1.91
N MET A 142 -28.36 6.32 -2.23
CA MET A 142 -27.79 7.57 -2.77
C MET A 142 -28.38 7.94 -4.13
N GLN A 143 -28.64 6.95 -5.00
CA GLN A 143 -29.25 7.19 -6.31
C GLN A 143 -30.72 7.60 -6.18
N ALA A 144 -31.48 6.91 -5.32
CA ALA A 144 -32.84 7.25 -5.05
C ALA A 144 -32.99 8.67 -4.47
N ALA A 145 -32.16 9.04 -3.51
CA ALA A 145 -32.11 10.38 -2.95
C ALA A 145 -31.72 11.46 -3.97
N ARG A 146 -30.82 11.16 -4.91
CA ARG A 146 -30.48 12.12 -5.99
C ARG A 146 -31.60 12.34 -6.99
N ASN A 147 -32.45 11.33 -7.20
CA ASN A 147 -33.53 11.34 -8.15
C ASN A 147 -34.87 11.77 -7.51
N ASP A 148 -34.88 12.15 -6.23
CA ASP A 148 -36.08 12.43 -5.43
C ASP A 148 -37.11 11.29 -5.46
N ASP A 149 -36.64 10.03 -5.61
CA ASP A 149 -37.46 8.84 -5.62
C ASP A 149 -37.61 8.28 -4.19
N LEU A 150 -38.65 8.77 -3.50
CA LEU A 150 -38.92 8.37 -2.12
C LEU A 150 -39.25 6.88 -1.98
N VAL A 151 -39.97 6.31 -2.95
CA VAL A 151 -40.36 4.89 -2.91
C VAL A 151 -39.16 3.98 -3.04
N ALA A 152 -38.25 4.30 -3.97
CA ALA A 152 -37.00 3.55 -4.14
C ALA A 152 -36.06 3.73 -2.92
N PHE A 153 -36.05 4.93 -2.34
CA PHE A 153 -35.25 5.21 -1.14
C PHE A 153 -35.73 4.38 0.06
N ASP A 154 -37.03 4.41 0.36
CA ASP A 154 -37.60 3.65 1.48
C ASP A 154 -37.38 2.15 1.32
N LYS A 155 -37.53 1.62 0.11
CA LYS A 155 -37.25 0.20 -0.17
C LYS A 155 -35.81 -0.15 0.11
N ALA A 156 -34.86 0.67 -0.34
CA ALA A 156 -33.44 0.44 -0.12
C ALA A 156 -33.07 0.58 1.37
N LEU A 157 -33.59 1.59 2.06
CA LEU A 157 -33.36 1.86 3.47
C LEU A 157 -33.84 0.70 4.37
N PHE A 158 -35.09 0.23 4.19
CA PHE A 158 -35.62 -0.87 5.00
C PHE A 158 -34.87 -2.18 4.73
N ALA A 159 -34.44 -2.43 3.50
CA ALA A 159 -33.59 -3.58 3.18
C ALA A 159 -32.20 -3.46 3.81
N HIS A 160 -31.62 -2.25 3.86
CA HIS A 160 -30.36 -1.97 4.55
C HIS A 160 -30.46 -2.23 6.07
N ILE A 161 -31.52 -1.74 6.71
CA ILE A 161 -31.79 -1.99 8.12
C ILE A 161 -31.89 -3.51 8.39
N GLY A 162 -32.65 -4.23 7.59
CA GLY A 162 -32.79 -5.68 7.69
C GLY A 162 -31.45 -6.42 7.51
N HIS A 163 -30.62 -5.98 6.56
CA HIS A 163 -29.26 -6.50 6.35
C HIS A 163 -28.37 -6.29 7.57
N THR A 164 -28.40 -5.09 8.14
CA THR A 164 -27.59 -4.74 9.32
C THR A 164 -27.97 -5.58 10.54
N ILE A 165 -29.28 -5.71 10.81
CA ILE A 165 -29.82 -6.54 11.91
C ILE A 165 -29.45 -8.01 11.68
N GLY A 166 -29.66 -8.51 10.46
CA GLY A 166 -29.32 -9.90 10.11
C GLY A 166 -27.83 -10.21 10.26
N ASN A 167 -26.95 -9.29 9.91
CA ASN A 167 -25.51 -9.43 10.10
C ASN A 167 -25.13 -9.39 11.59
N GLY A 168 -25.77 -8.51 12.36
CA GLY A 168 -25.57 -8.45 13.81
C GLY A 168 -25.93 -9.76 14.49
N LEU A 169 -27.06 -10.36 14.12
CA LEU A 169 -27.49 -11.66 14.65
C LEU A 169 -26.53 -12.80 14.25
N ARG A 170 -26.06 -12.82 13.00
CA ARG A 170 -25.08 -13.83 12.54
C ARG A 170 -23.72 -13.70 13.23
N ALA A 171 -23.34 -12.51 13.68
CA ALA A 171 -22.08 -12.30 14.39
C ALA A 171 -22.13 -12.76 15.85
N LEU A 172 -23.31 -13.04 16.38
CA LEU A 172 -23.52 -13.54 17.75
C LEU A 172 -23.58 -15.08 17.83
N VAL A 173 -23.63 -15.75 16.70
CA VAL A 173 -23.66 -17.20 16.55
C VAL A 173 -22.33 -17.68 15.95
#